data_c021ded1e0cd74f6a735222b91ef0b2a
#
_entry.id   c021ded1e0cd74f6a735222b91ef0b2a
#
_cell.length_a   1.000
_cell.length_b   1.000
_cell.length_c   1.000
_cell.angle_alpha   90.00
_cell.angle_beta   90.00
_cell.angle_gamma   90.00
#
_symmetry.space_group_name_H-M   'P 1'
#
loop_
_entity.id
_entity.type
_entity.pdbx_description
1 polymer ?
#
loop_
_entity_poly.entity_id
_entity_poly.type
_entity_poly.pdbx_seq_one_letter_code
_entity_poly.pdbx_strand_id
1 'polypeptide(L)'
;VLLAHILKWQYQPELRSKSWQRTITTQRKEVRYELAASPSLKPSFNDPEWMDLVWSRATILAGEETGIDIDTFPEICPWSMTDVMRDGWLPE
;
A
#
# COMPACT_ATOMS: atom_id res chain seq x y z
N VAL A 1 1.45 0.34 -5.83
CA VAL A 1 1.73 -1.10 -5.77
C VAL A 1 1.92 -1.57 -4.32
N LEU A 2 2.69 -0.85 -3.50
CA LEU A 2 2.85 -1.21 -2.08
C LEU A 2 1.51 -1.26 -1.36
N LEU A 3 0.68 -0.23 -1.51
CA LEU A 3 -0.63 -0.17 -0.86
C LEU A 3 -1.55 -1.31 -1.33
N ALA A 4 -1.49 -1.67 -2.60
CA ALA A 4 -2.27 -2.79 -3.12
C ALA A 4 -1.87 -4.10 -2.44
N HIS A 5 -0.59 -4.35 -2.25
CA HIS A 5 -0.11 -5.55 -1.56
C HIS A 5 -0.51 -5.57 -0.09
N ILE A 6 -0.50 -4.42 0.57
CA ILE A 6 -0.94 -4.32 1.97
C ILE A 6 -2.45 -4.58 2.07
N LEU A 7 -3.24 -4.05 1.12
CA LEU A 7 -4.68 -4.35 1.04
C LEU A 7 -4.93 -5.85 0.89
N LYS A 8 -4.22 -6.49 -0.02
CA LYS A 8 -4.35 -7.94 -0.23
C LYS A 8 -4.01 -8.71 1.04
N TRP A 9 -2.96 -8.28 1.74
CA TRP A 9 -2.57 -8.89 3.01
C TRP A 9 -3.72 -8.84 4.03
N GLN A 10 -4.35 -7.68 4.16
CA GLN A 10 -5.42 -7.49 5.14
C GLN A 10 -6.69 -8.28 4.79
N TYR A 11 -7.06 -8.29 3.50
CA TYR A 11 -8.34 -8.83 3.06
C TYR A 11 -8.29 -10.31 2.66
N GLN A 12 -7.11 -10.91 2.63
CA GLN A 12 -6.94 -12.33 2.32
C GLN A 12 -6.04 -13.02 3.35
N PRO A 13 -6.47 -13.08 4.63
CA PRO A 13 -5.62 -13.62 5.69
C PRO A 13 -5.22 -15.08 5.46
N GLU A 14 -6.07 -15.88 4.80
CA GLU A 14 -5.78 -17.27 4.51
C GLU A 14 -4.68 -17.44 3.46
N LEU A 15 -4.37 -16.40 2.70
CA LEU A 15 -3.31 -16.44 1.68
C LEU A 15 -2.00 -15.81 2.14
N ARG A 16 -1.95 -15.34 3.37
CA ARG A 16 -0.74 -14.73 3.94
C ARG A 16 0.41 -15.75 3.98
N SER A 17 1.59 -15.30 3.55
CA SER A 17 2.77 -16.16 3.50
C SER A 17 4.04 -15.34 3.73
N LYS A 18 5.16 -16.03 3.96
CA LYS A 18 6.47 -15.39 4.08
C LYS A 18 6.86 -14.73 2.76
N SER A 19 6.49 -15.33 1.65
CA SER A 19 6.73 -14.77 0.32
C SER A 19 6.01 -13.43 0.17
N TRP A 20 4.79 -13.33 0.63
CA TRP A 20 4.01 -12.10 0.58
C TRP A 20 4.60 -11.02 1.47
N GLN A 21 5.06 -11.40 2.67
CA GLN A 21 5.77 -10.46 3.55
C GLN A 21 7.04 -9.93 2.90
N ARG A 22 7.79 -10.77 2.20
CA ARG A 22 8.99 -10.35 1.46
C ARG A 22 8.65 -9.35 0.37
N THR A 23 7.56 -9.58 -0.36
CA THR A 23 7.12 -8.66 -1.40
C THR A 23 6.83 -7.29 -0.82
N ILE A 24 6.10 -7.23 0.28
CA ILE A 24 5.80 -5.97 0.96
C ILE A 24 7.08 -5.28 1.43
N THR A 25 7.99 -6.04 2.04
CA THR A 25 9.27 -5.52 2.52
C THR A 25 10.09 -4.95 1.37
N THR A 26 10.16 -5.69 0.25
CA THR A 26 10.91 -5.26 -0.94
C THR A 26 10.32 -3.98 -1.51
N GLN A 27 9.01 -3.90 -1.62
CA GLN A 27 8.36 -2.71 -2.16
C GLN A 27 8.53 -1.50 -1.26
N ARG A 28 8.54 -1.71 0.05
CA ARG A 28 8.84 -0.64 1.00
C ARG A 28 10.24 -0.07 0.78
N LYS A 29 11.21 -0.94 0.54
CA LYS A 29 12.59 -0.52 0.23
C LYS A 29 12.66 0.23 -1.10
N GLU A 30 11.93 -0.22 -2.10
CA GLU A 30 11.88 0.45 -3.41
C GLU A 30 11.33 1.87 -3.29
N VAL A 31 10.27 2.04 -2.50
CA VAL A 31 9.69 3.37 -2.26
C VAL A 31 10.70 4.27 -1.55
N ARG A 32 11.42 3.75 -0.56
CA ARG A 32 12.47 4.50 0.13
C ARG A 32 13.58 4.92 -0.82
N TYR A 33 13.97 4.02 -1.71
CA TYR A 33 14.98 4.33 -2.72
C TYR A 33 14.52 5.47 -3.62
N GLU A 34 13.29 5.41 -4.11
CA GLU A 34 12.72 6.47 -4.95
C GLU A 34 12.65 7.81 -4.22
N LEU A 35 12.26 7.81 -2.95
CA LEU A 35 12.22 9.02 -2.14
C LEU A 35 13.61 9.60 -1.91
N ALA A 36 14.62 8.76 -1.74
CA ALA A 36 16.00 9.20 -1.60
C ALA A 36 16.55 9.79 -2.90
N ALA A 37 16.18 9.19 -4.04
CA ALA A 37 16.59 9.66 -5.36
C ALA A 37 15.82 10.92 -5.79
N SER A 38 14.60 11.10 -5.30
CA SER A 38 13.74 12.23 -5.65
C SER A 38 13.07 12.79 -4.38
N PRO A 39 13.82 13.54 -3.54
CA PRO A 39 13.31 14.05 -2.27
C PRO A 39 12.07 14.92 -2.41
N SER A 40 11.84 15.51 -3.57
CA SER A 40 10.66 16.33 -3.85
C SER A 40 9.35 15.54 -3.79
N LEU A 41 9.39 14.20 -3.85
CA LEU A 41 8.20 13.36 -3.75
C LEU A 41 7.67 13.27 -2.31
N LYS A 42 8.52 13.50 -1.31
CA LYS A 42 8.14 13.38 0.09
C LYS A 42 6.95 14.26 0.50
N PRO A 43 6.87 15.53 0.08
CA PRO A 43 5.72 16.37 0.43
C PRO A 43 4.39 15.85 -0.10
N SER A 44 4.41 15.03 -1.16
CA SER A 44 3.19 14.45 -1.72
C SER A 44 2.44 13.56 -0.73
N PHE A 45 3.13 12.99 0.25
CA PHE A 45 2.50 12.17 1.29
C PHE A 45 1.51 12.96 2.14
N ASN A 46 1.62 14.28 2.15
CA ASN A 46 0.71 15.16 2.89
C ASN A 46 -0.31 15.82 1.98
N ASP A 47 -0.32 15.50 0.70
CA ASP A 47 -1.25 16.04 -0.28
C ASP A 47 -2.47 15.10 -0.40
N PRO A 48 -3.67 15.54 0.07
CA PRO A 48 -4.86 14.69 0.02
C PRO A 48 -5.24 14.25 -1.39
N GLU A 49 -5.08 15.12 -2.40
CA GLU A 49 -5.41 14.77 -3.79
C GLU A 49 -4.50 13.67 -4.30
N TRP A 50 -3.21 13.78 -4.03
CA TRP A 50 -2.24 12.76 -4.43
C TRP A 50 -2.55 11.42 -3.74
N MET A 51 -2.84 11.46 -2.43
CA MET A 51 -3.19 10.27 -1.66
C MET A 51 -4.45 9.60 -2.19
N ASP A 52 -5.48 10.39 -2.56
CA ASP A 52 -6.70 9.85 -3.13
C ASP A 52 -6.44 9.12 -4.45
N LEU A 53 -5.59 9.68 -5.31
CA LEU A 53 -5.25 9.04 -6.57
C LEU A 53 -4.49 7.74 -6.36
N VAL A 54 -3.52 7.75 -5.46
CA VAL A 54 -2.72 6.56 -5.14
C VAL A 54 -3.60 5.48 -4.52
N TRP A 55 -4.48 5.85 -3.61
CA TRP A 55 -5.39 4.91 -2.97
C TRP A 55 -6.38 4.31 -3.98
N SER A 56 -6.93 5.14 -4.87
CA SER A 56 -7.83 4.66 -5.92
C SER A 56 -7.14 3.62 -6.80
N ARG A 57 -5.90 3.86 -7.20
CA ARG A 57 -5.13 2.90 -7.97
C ARG A 57 -4.87 1.61 -7.19
N ALA A 58 -4.57 1.73 -5.91
CA ALA A 58 -4.32 0.57 -5.06
C ALA A 58 -5.57 -0.32 -4.94
N THR A 59 -6.75 0.29 -4.73
CA THR A 59 -8.00 -0.45 -4.61
C THR A 59 -8.39 -1.13 -5.93
N ILE A 60 -8.20 -0.44 -7.05
CA ILE A 60 -8.48 -1.03 -8.37
C ILE A 60 -7.59 -2.24 -8.60
N LEU A 61 -6.29 -2.10 -8.38
CA LEU A 61 -5.34 -3.19 -8.59
C LEU A 61 -5.61 -4.36 -7.66
N ALA A 62 -5.86 -4.09 -6.37
CA ALA A 62 -6.17 -5.13 -5.41
C ALA A 62 -7.47 -5.85 -5.77
N GLY A 63 -8.48 -5.11 -6.22
CA GLY A 63 -9.75 -5.70 -6.67
C GLY A 63 -9.56 -6.60 -7.87
N GLU A 64 -8.78 -6.17 -8.86
CA GLU A 64 -8.50 -6.97 -10.05
C GLU A 64 -7.76 -8.27 -9.70
N GLU A 65 -6.78 -8.19 -8.81
CA GLU A 65 -5.95 -9.35 -8.47
C GLU A 65 -6.63 -10.32 -7.51
N THR A 66 -7.56 -9.86 -6.69
CA THR A 66 -8.21 -10.68 -5.67
C THR A 66 -9.63 -11.13 -6.05
N GLY A 67 -10.26 -10.43 -6.99
CA GLY A 67 -11.67 -10.63 -7.30
C GLY A 67 -12.62 -10.02 -6.27
N ILE A 68 -12.11 -9.33 -5.27
CA ILE A 68 -12.93 -8.66 -4.26
C ILE A 68 -13.52 -7.39 -4.88
N ASP A 69 -14.81 -7.14 -4.61
CA ASP A 69 -15.47 -5.92 -5.07
C ASP A 69 -14.77 -4.71 -4.48
N ILE A 70 -14.44 -3.74 -5.33
CA ILE A 70 -13.73 -2.52 -4.92
C ILE A 70 -14.49 -1.76 -3.82
N ASP A 71 -15.81 -1.85 -3.80
CA ASP A 71 -16.64 -1.21 -2.77
C ASP A 71 -16.45 -1.82 -1.38
N THR A 72 -15.82 -3.00 -1.29
CA THR A 72 -15.50 -3.64 -0.02
C THR A 72 -14.35 -2.91 0.68
N PHE A 73 -13.49 -2.25 -0.07
CA PHE A 73 -12.36 -1.53 0.49
C PHE A 73 -12.79 -0.14 0.99
N PRO A 74 -12.11 0.41 2.01
CA PRO A 74 -12.40 1.78 2.45
C PRO A 74 -12.23 2.79 1.32
N GLU A 75 -13.06 3.82 1.28
CA GLU A 75 -12.93 4.89 0.28
C GLU A 75 -11.65 5.69 0.45
N ILE A 76 -11.20 5.83 1.69
CA ILE A 76 -10.02 6.60 2.06
C ILE A 76 -9.02 5.65 2.70
N CYS A 77 -7.74 5.82 2.41
CA CYS A 77 -6.68 5.02 3.01
C CYS A 77 -6.76 5.10 4.54
N PRO A 78 -6.97 3.97 5.24
CA PRO A 78 -7.12 3.98 6.69
C PRO A 78 -5.78 4.02 7.43
N TRP A 79 -4.67 3.94 6.70
CA TRP A 79 -3.33 3.87 7.28
C TRP A 79 -2.58 5.17 7.06
N SER A 80 -1.77 5.57 8.05
CA SER A 80 -0.85 6.70 7.85
C SER A 80 0.34 6.23 7.01
N MET A 81 0.92 7.14 6.23
CA MET A 81 2.13 6.80 5.47
C MET A 81 3.30 6.51 6.39
N THR A 82 3.31 7.09 7.59
CA THR A 82 4.31 6.76 8.60
C THR A 82 4.26 5.28 8.97
N ASP A 83 3.05 4.73 9.17
CA ASP A 83 2.87 3.31 9.46
C ASP A 83 3.22 2.46 8.24
N VAL A 84 2.71 2.82 7.06
CA VAL A 84 2.93 2.09 5.82
C VAL A 84 4.43 1.94 5.54
N MET A 85 5.22 2.96 5.84
CA MET A 85 6.66 2.95 5.58
C MET A 85 7.50 2.38 6.73
N ARG A 86 6.87 2.02 7.84
CA ARG A 86 7.60 1.46 8.99
C ARG A 86 7.95 -0.01 8.75
N ASP A 87 9.23 -0.36 8.96
CA ASP A 87 9.69 -1.73 8.78
C ASP A 87 8.90 -2.71 9.66
N GLY A 88 8.50 -3.82 9.05
CA GLY A 88 7.78 -4.87 9.76
C GLY A 88 6.30 -4.57 10.04
N TRP A 89 5.82 -3.36 9.72
CA TRP A 89 4.42 -3.04 9.94
C TRP A 89 3.52 -3.76 8.93
N LEU A 90 2.44 -4.34 9.44
CA LEU A 90 1.39 -4.97 8.64
C LEU A 90 0.05 -4.64 9.29
N PRO A 91 -1.02 -4.42 8.52
CA PRO A 91 -2.35 -4.25 9.08
C PRO A 91 -2.86 -5.57 9.65
N GLU A 92 -3.68 -5.49 10.66
CA GLU A 92 -4.30 -6.68 11.28
C GLU A 92 -5.47 -7.22 10.49
#